data_e5c4b7a45457c264c1e449e5f15ac0bf
#
_entry.id   e5c4b7a45457c264c1e449e5f15ac0bf
#
_cell.length_a   1.000
_cell.length_b   1.000
_cell.length_c   1.000
_cell.angle_alpha   90.00
_cell.angle_beta   90.00
_cell.angle_gamma   90.00
#
_symmetry.space_group_name_H-M   'P 1'
#
loop_
_entity.id
_entity.type
_entity.pdbx_description
1 polymer ?
#
loop_
_entity_poly.entity_id
_entity_poly.type
_entity_poly.pdbx_seq_one_letter_code
_entity_poly.pdbx_strand_id
1 'polypeptide(L)'
;MYLRILLILLLFFSCKSDNTTVFSGKILNNTSDSISIYKDNNMIYESVVDVDGLFNITIDTITSGLYTFYHEPEFQYIIIDENDNLQIRLNTLDFDESLVYTGKGSSKNNFLMDVFLRSENDELDINSKLDLAFDTFKNLVDSLYNKQMNSFKLFKENNILSNSSKEIINTAIIYPYISKFHSYIIRNNIEEEIQKDLFINYQNEISYDLDALAYFKPYIDFLYLHIY
;
A
#
# COMPACT_ATOMS: atom_id res chain seq x y z
N MET A 1 15.27 11.96 -69.65
CA MET A 1 15.85 11.67 -68.31
C MET A 1 14.78 12.02 -67.29
N TYR A 2 14.04 11.01 -66.84
CA TYR A 2 12.88 11.20 -65.95
C TYR A 2 13.30 11.03 -64.51
N LEU A 3 13.27 12.13 -63.72
CA LEU A 3 13.52 12.16 -62.32
C LEU A 3 12.29 11.59 -61.59
N ARG A 4 12.36 10.34 -61.09
CA ARG A 4 11.33 9.75 -60.25
C ARG A 4 11.46 10.32 -58.85
N ILE A 5 10.58 11.21 -58.45
CA ILE A 5 10.40 11.68 -57.08
C ILE A 5 9.67 10.58 -56.34
N LEU A 6 10.39 9.84 -55.49
CA LEU A 6 9.83 8.86 -54.58
C LEU A 6 9.29 9.62 -53.35
N LEU A 7 7.98 9.85 -53.32
CA LEU A 7 7.29 10.45 -52.17
C LEU A 7 7.16 9.39 -51.08
N ILE A 8 8.09 9.42 -50.12
CA ILE A 8 8.00 8.57 -48.90
C ILE A 8 6.94 9.20 -47.99
N LEU A 9 5.75 8.61 -48.01
CA LEU A 9 4.67 8.92 -47.08
C LEU A 9 5.04 8.33 -45.70
N LEU A 10 5.66 9.15 -44.85
CA LEU A 10 5.85 8.82 -43.42
C LEU A 10 4.46 8.82 -42.74
N LEU A 11 3.87 7.64 -42.66
CA LEU A 11 2.72 7.41 -41.78
C LEU A 11 3.23 7.53 -40.35
N PHE A 12 3.11 8.73 -39.78
CA PHE A 12 3.17 8.89 -38.32
C PHE A 12 1.97 8.17 -37.72
N PHE A 13 2.14 6.93 -37.34
CA PHE A 13 1.27 6.30 -36.36
C PHE A 13 1.48 7.07 -35.06
N SER A 14 0.70 8.12 -34.88
CA SER A 14 0.48 8.70 -33.55
C SER A 14 -0.21 7.62 -32.73
N CYS A 15 0.59 6.86 -32.00
CA CYS A 15 0.07 6.05 -30.93
C CYS A 15 -0.45 7.06 -29.90
N LYS A 16 -1.75 7.39 -29.92
CA LYS A 16 -2.41 8.01 -28.78
C LYS A 16 -2.19 7.00 -27.67
N SER A 17 -1.33 7.31 -26.70
CA SER A 17 -1.41 6.65 -25.41
C SER A 17 -2.78 7.05 -24.87
N ASP A 18 -3.71 6.14 -24.87
CA ASP A 18 -4.93 6.31 -24.11
C ASP A 18 -4.49 6.45 -22.65
N ASN A 19 -4.59 7.68 -22.14
CA ASN A 19 -4.24 8.03 -20.76
C ASN A 19 -5.32 7.53 -19.80
N THR A 20 -5.75 6.29 -19.97
CA THR A 20 -6.76 5.64 -19.13
C THR A 20 -6.07 4.83 -18.05
N THR A 21 -6.58 4.95 -16.84
CA THR A 21 -6.20 4.08 -15.72
C THR A 21 -7.07 2.83 -15.78
N VAL A 22 -6.45 1.66 -15.62
CA VAL A 22 -7.17 0.39 -15.68
C VAL A 22 -6.83 -0.44 -14.44
N PHE A 23 -7.86 -1.03 -13.84
CA PHE A 23 -7.73 -2.06 -12.82
C PHE A 23 -8.47 -3.31 -13.27
N SER A 24 -7.76 -4.38 -13.48
CA SER A 24 -8.32 -5.63 -14.02
C SER A 24 -7.66 -6.83 -13.34
N GLY A 25 -8.18 -8.02 -13.60
CA GLY A 25 -7.52 -9.20 -13.05
C GLY A 25 -8.31 -10.48 -13.14
N LYS A 26 -7.75 -11.49 -12.44
CA LYS A 26 -8.37 -12.80 -12.28
C LYS A 26 -8.43 -13.19 -10.81
N ILE A 27 -9.63 -13.53 -10.35
CA ILE A 27 -9.90 -14.03 -9.01
C ILE A 27 -10.18 -15.53 -9.11
N LEU A 28 -9.43 -16.31 -8.35
CA LEU A 28 -9.62 -17.76 -8.20
C LEU A 28 -10.45 -18.04 -6.96
N ASN A 29 -11.25 -19.11 -7.01
CA ASN A 29 -12.18 -19.47 -5.92
C ASN A 29 -13.13 -18.31 -5.55
N ASN A 30 -13.65 -17.67 -6.58
CA ASN A 30 -14.52 -16.49 -6.50
C ASN A 30 -15.60 -16.63 -5.43
N THR A 31 -15.71 -15.65 -4.53
CA THR A 31 -16.67 -15.61 -3.42
C THR A 31 -17.79 -14.59 -3.61
N SER A 32 -17.66 -13.70 -4.59
CA SER A 32 -18.62 -12.65 -4.89
C SER A 32 -18.71 -12.39 -6.39
N ASP A 33 -19.88 -11.98 -6.87
CA ASP A 33 -20.11 -11.65 -8.28
C ASP A 33 -19.59 -10.26 -8.68
N SER A 34 -18.99 -9.51 -7.74
CA SER A 34 -18.47 -8.16 -8.00
C SER A 34 -17.15 -7.88 -7.32
N ILE A 35 -16.45 -6.89 -7.86
CA ILE A 35 -15.31 -6.23 -7.26
C ILE A 35 -15.53 -4.72 -7.34
N SER A 36 -15.26 -4.02 -6.24
CA SER A 36 -15.52 -2.58 -6.13
C SER A 36 -14.26 -1.83 -5.71
N ILE A 37 -14.11 -0.58 -6.14
CA ILE A 37 -13.07 0.35 -5.69
C ILE A 37 -13.70 1.43 -4.83
N TYR A 38 -13.09 1.69 -3.69
CA TYR A 38 -13.48 2.72 -2.74
C TYR A 38 -12.40 3.79 -2.63
N LYS A 39 -12.85 5.03 -2.45
CA LYS A 39 -12.05 6.16 -1.99
C LYS A 39 -12.72 6.75 -0.76
N ASP A 40 -11.98 6.87 0.34
CA ASP A 40 -12.46 7.47 1.59
C ASP A 40 -13.84 6.92 2.03
N ASN A 41 -13.97 5.57 2.05
CA ASN A 41 -15.20 4.82 2.33
C ASN A 41 -16.37 5.03 1.34
N ASN A 42 -16.16 5.75 0.24
CA ASN A 42 -17.16 5.89 -0.81
C ASN A 42 -16.82 4.95 -1.97
N MET A 43 -17.78 4.10 -2.37
CA MET A 43 -17.65 3.31 -3.58
C MET A 43 -17.65 4.23 -4.81
N ILE A 44 -16.62 4.12 -5.63
CA ILE A 44 -16.43 4.95 -6.81
C ILE A 44 -16.54 4.17 -8.12
N TYR A 45 -16.15 2.90 -8.10
CA TYR A 45 -16.23 2.00 -9.27
C TYR A 45 -16.62 0.61 -8.82
N GLU A 46 -17.34 -0.09 -9.69
CA GLU A 46 -17.70 -1.50 -9.54
C GLU A 46 -17.65 -2.21 -10.89
N SER A 47 -17.27 -3.47 -10.87
CA SER A 47 -17.32 -4.37 -12.02
C SER A 47 -17.85 -5.73 -11.63
N VAL A 48 -18.55 -6.38 -12.54
CA VAL A 48 -18.90 -7.80 -12.40
C VAL A 48 -17.65 -8.64 -12.55
N VAL A 49 -17.55 -9.67 -11.74
CA VAL A 49 -16.58 -10.77 -11.89
C VAL A 49 -17.26 -11.89 -12.63
N ASP A 50 -16.78 -12.25 -13.80
CA ASP A 50 -17.39 -13.26 -14.65
C ASP A 50 -17.18 -14.69 -14.13
N VAL A 51 -17.76 -15.67 -14.83
CA VAL A 51 -17.70 -17.09 -14.47
C VAL A 51 -16.28 -17.68 -14.50
N ASP A 52 -15.36 -17.05 -15.23
CA ASP A 52 -13.94 -17.39 -15.29
C ASP A 52 -13.11 -16.64 -14.25
N GLY A 53 -13.75 -15.82 -13.42
CA GLY A 53 -13.15 -14.99 -12.39
C GLY A 53 -12.49 -13.72 -12.93
N LEU A 54 -12.80 -13.31 -14.15
CA LEU A 54 -12.21 -12.13 -14.79
C LEU A 54 -13.04 -10.88 -14.49
N PHE A 55 -12.35 -9.75 -14.32
CA PHE A 55 -12.96 -8.44 -14.20
C PHE A 55 -12.12 -7.37 -14.89
N ASN A 56 -12.76 -6.24 -15.21
CA ASN A 56 -12.07 -5.08 -15.76
C ASN A 56 -12.78 -3.79 -15.38
N ILE A 57 -12.06 -2.87 -14.74
CA ILE A 57 -12.52 -1.52 -14.41
C ILE A 57 -11.68 -0.53 -15.18
N THR A 58 -12.31 0.24 -16.06
CA THR A 58 -11.69 1.39 -16.72
C THR A 58 -12.05 2.64 -15.92
N ILE A 59 -11.02 3.39 -15.54
CA ILE A 59 -11.13 4.55 -14.67
C ILE A 59 -10.82 5.80 -15.50
N ASP A 60 -11.85 6.59 -15.79
CA ASP A 60 -11.75 7.76 -16.68
C ASP A 60 -11.01 8.92 -15.99
N THR A 61 -11.24 9.10 -14.69
CA THR A 61 -10.63 10.18 -13.92
C THR A 61 -10.27 9.67 -12.53
N ILE A 62 -9.00 9.81 -12.17
CA ILE A 62 -8.53 9.40 -10.85
C ILE A 62 -7.49 10.39 -10.33
N THR A 63 -7.46 10.61 -9.03
CA THR A 63 -6.40 11.32 -8.34
C THR A 63 -5.42 10.31 -7.76
N SER A 64 -4.13 10.46 -8.02
CA SER A 64 -3.11 9.60 -7.45
C SER A 64 -3.23 9.48 -5.94
N GLY A 65 -3.26 8.27 -5.40
CA GLY A 65 -3.42 8.06 -3.96
C GLY A 65 -3.77 6.64 -3.54
N LEU A 66 -4.21 6.57 -2.28
CA LEU A 66 -4.68 5.34 -1.66
C LEU A 66 -6.13 5.09 -2.01
N TYR A 67 -6.43 3.86 -2.35
CA TYR A 67 -7.75 3.31 -2.59
C TYR A 67 -7.88 1.97 -1.88
N THR A 68 -9.09 1.45 -1.84
CA THR A 68 -9.37 0.10 -1.36
C THR A 68 -10.15 -0.62 -2.45
N PHE A 69 -9.71 -1.80 -2.86
CA PHE A 69 -10.60 -2.69 -3.60
C PHE A 69 -11.23 -3.71 -2.66
N TYR A 70 -12.47 -4.05 -2.96
CA TYR A 70 -13.28 -4.93 -2.13
C TYR A 70 -13.83 -6.07 -2.99
N HIS A 71 -13.62 -7.30 -2.55
CA HIS A 71 -14.21 -8.51 -3.09
C HIS A 71 -14.67 -9.37 -1.92
N GLU A 72 -15.98 -9.35 -1.66
CA GLU A 72 -16.55 -9.89 -0.42
C GLU A 72 -16.10 -11.33 -0.11
N PRO A 73 -15.72 -11.59 1.17
CA PRO A 73 -15.80 -10.68 2.32
C PRO A 73 -14.52 -9.85 2.56
N GLU A 74 -13.52 -9.94 1.70
CA GLU A 74 -12.18 -9.39 1.90
C GLU A 74 -11.97 -8.06 1.15
N PHE A 75 -11.01 -7.29 1.61
CA PHE A 75 -10.55 -6.08 0.94
C PHE A 75 -9.04 -5.94 1.03
N GLN A 76 -8.45 -5.13 0.14
CA GLN A 76 -7.06 -4.74 0.24
C GLN A 76 -6.85 -3.30 -0.22
N TYR A 77 -5.90 -2.63 0.40
CA TYR A 77 -5.44 -1.32 -0.02
C TYR A 77 -4.66 -1.41 -1.33
N ILE A 78 -4.87 -0.42 -2.20
CA ILE A 78 -4.22 -0.31 -3.48
C ILE A 78 -3.80 1.13 -3.75
N ILE A 79 -2.58 1.33 -4.21
CA ILE A 79 -2.10 2.63 -4.67
C ILE A 79 -2.38 2.73 -6.16
N ILE A 80 -3.19 3.70 -6.56
CA ILE A 80 -3.47 3.97 -7.97
C ILE A 80 -2.97 5.36 -8.31
N ASP A 81 -2.11 5.45 -9.33
CA ASP A 81 -1.69 6.70 -9.94
C ASP A 81 -2.36 6.87 -11.31
N GLU A 82 -2.40 8.09 -11.81
CA GLU A 82 -2.89 8.37 -13.17
C GLU A 82 -2.13 7.54 -14.21
N ASN A 83 -2.87 6.97 -15.15
CA ASN A 83 -2.35 6.12 -16.23
C ASN A 83 -1.71 4.80 -15.76
N ASP A 84 -1.99 4.34 -14.55
CA ASP A 84 -1.66 2.97 -14.16
C ASP A 84 -2.48 1.96 -14.97
N ASN A 85 -1.90 0.80 -15.23
CA ASN A 85 -2.58 -0.35 -15.82
C ASN A 85 -2.28 -1.56 -14.96
N LEU A 86 -3.06 -1.67 -13.88
CA LEU A 86 -2.87 -2.68 -12.84
C LEU A 86 -3.68 -3.93 -13.18
N GLN A 87 -2.99 -5.07 -13.13
CA GLN A 87 -3.64 -6.36 -13.24
C GLN A 87 -3.32 -7.17 -12.00
N ILE A 88 -4.34 -7.78 -11.39
CA ILE A 88 -4.16 -8.66 -10.25
C ILE A 88 -4.43 -10.12 -10.60
N ARG A 89 -3.75 -10.99 -9.86
CA ARG A 89 -4.12 -12.38 -9.67
C ARG A 89 -4.30 -12.60 -8.18
N LEU A 90 -5.45 -13.13 -7.82
CA LEU A 90 -5.87 -13.32 -6.44
C LEU A 90 -6.51 -14.69 -6.28
N ASN A 91 -6.25 -15.35 -5.16
CA ASN A 91 -6.97 -16.56 -4.72
C ASN A 91 -7.64 -16.25 -3.38
N THR A 92 -8.95 -16.30 -3.30
CA THR A 92 -9.71 -15.95 -2.09
C THR A 92 -9.47 -16.89 -0.90
N LEU A 93 -8.87 -18.06 -1.11
CA LEU A 93 -8.51 -18.98 -0.03
C LEU A 93 -7.24 -18.55 0.73
N ASP A 94 -6.38 -17.77 0.07
CA ASP A 94 -5.13 -17.23 0.63
C ASP A 94 -4.99 -15.79 0.13
N PHE A 95 -5.91 -14.91 0.57
CA PHE A 95 -6.15 -13.60 -0.05
C PHE A 95 -4.88 -12.76 -0.16
N ASP A 96 -4.26 -12.39 0.96
CA ASP A 96 -3.11 -11.49 0.99
C ASP A 96 -1.84 -12.15 0.43
N GLU A 97 -1.60 -13.41 0.76
CA GLU A 97 -0.39 -14.14 0.34
C GLU A 97 -0.40 -14.47 -1.15
N SER A 98 -1.59 -14.59 -1.76
CA SER A 98 -1.73 -14.91 -3.17
C SER A 98 -1.84 -13.70 -4.07
N LEU A 99 -2.06 -12.51 -3.51
CA LEU A 99 -2.28 -11.29 -4.27
C LEU A 99 -0.99 -10.81 -4.94
N VAL A 100 -1.00 -10.83 -6.26
CA VAL A 100 0.12 -10.36 -7.09
C VAL A 100 -0.36 -9.32 -8.08
N TYR A 101 0.35 -8.21 -8.15
CA TYR A 101 0.11 -7.16 -9.13
C TYR A 101 1.08 -7.27 -10.29
N THR A 102 0.58 -7.06 -11.53
CA THR A 102 1.36 -6.95 -12.75
C THR A 102 0.94 -5.71 -13.54
N GLY A 103 1.71 -5.35 -14.58
CA GLY A 103 1.44 -4.16 -15.39
C GLY A 103 2.04 -2.87 -14.81
N LYS A 104 1.69 -1.75 -15.43
CA LYS A 104 2.18 -0.42 -15.03
C LYS A 104 1.58 -0.03 -13.68
N GLY A 105 2.43 0.35 -12.72
CA GLY A 105 2.04 0.66 -11.34
C GLY A 105 2.14 -0.53 -10.38
N SER A 106 2.44 -1.74 -10.86
CA SER A 106 2.48 -2.96 -10.04
C SER A 106 3.57 -2.96 -8.98
N SER A 107 4.75 -2.40 -9.26
CA SER A 107 5.89 -2.47 -8.34
C SER A 107 5.60 -1.85 -6.98
N LYS A 108 4.93 -0.68 -6.93
CA LYS A 108 4.57 -0.01 -5.68
C LYS A 108 3.54 -0.80 -4.87
N ASN A 109 2.60 -1.47 -5.55
CA ASN A 109 1.58 -2.27 -4.89
C ASN A 109 2.14 -3.60 -4.37
N ASN A 110 2.98 -4.29 -5.14
CA ASN A 110 3.68 -5.48 -4.65
C ASN A 110 4.58 -5.14 -3.46
N PHE A 111 5.26 -3.98 -3.49
CA PHE A 111 6.07 -3.53 -2.35
C PHE A 111 5.20 -3.21 -1.11
N LEU A 112 4.01 -2.60 -1.30
CA LEU A 112 3.07 -2.34 -0.20
C LEU A 112 2.58 -3.66 0.42
N MET A 113 2.26 -4.67 -0.39
CA MET A 113 1.90 -6.01 0.10
C MET A 113 3.05 -6.65 0.90
N ASP A 114 4.28 -6.56 0.38
CA ASP A 114 5.48 -7.03 1.12
C ASP A 114 5.64 -6.33 2.47
N VAL A 115 5.31 -5.02 2.55
CA VAL A 115 5.33 -4.27 3.82
C VAL A 115 4.28 -4.81 4.78
N PHE A 116 3.05 -5.05 4.34
CA PHE A 116 1.99 -5.58 5.19
C PHE A 116 2.32 -6.96 5.74
N LEU A 117 2.69 -7.90 4.87
CA LEU A 117 3.03 -9.27 5.27
C LEU A 117 4.22 -9.33 6.25
N ARG A 118 5.23 -8.46 6.05
CA ARG A 118 6.34 -8.38 7.00
C ARG A 118 5.92 -7.74 8.31
N SER A 119 5.12 -6.67 8.28
CA SER A 119 4.63 -6.01 9.49
C SER A 119 3.79 -6.95 10.33
N GLU A 120 2.96 -7.80 9.73
CA GLU A 120 2.18 -8.82 10.43
C GLU A 120 3.07 -9.86 11.12
N ASN A 121 4.07 -10.38 10.41
CA ASN A 121 5.04 -11.31 11.00
C ASN A 121 5.84 -10.67 12.14
N ASP A 122 6.32 -9.42 11.95
CA ASP A 122 7.05 -8.68 12.96
C ASP A 122 6.15 -8.37 14.18
N GLU A 123 4.87 -8.10 13.96
CA GLU A 123 3.88 -7.88 15.01
C GLU A 123 3.74 -9.09 15.93
N LEU A 124 3.62 -10.29 15.36
CA LEU A 124 3.55 -11.54 16.13
C LEU A 124 4.79 -11.71 17.01
N ASP A 125 5.96 -11.44 16.45
CA ASP A 125 7.24 -11.51 17.17
C ASP A 125 7.31 -10.48 18.31
N ILE A 126 7.00 -9.20 18.03
CA ILE A 126 7.02 -8.11 19.01
C ILE A 126 6.00 -8.37 20.14
N ASN A 127 4.77 -8.76 19.81
CA ASN A 127 3.71 -8.99 20.79
C ASN A 127 4.07 -10.14 21.77
N SER A 128 4.85 -11.12 21.33
CA SER A 128 5.37 -12.20 22.18
C SER A 128 6.46 -11.74 23.15
N LYS A 129 6.98 -10.53 22.98
CA LYS A 129 8.17 -9.98 23.68
C LYS A 129 7.90 -8.71 24.47
N LEU A 130 6.64 -8.40 24.74
CA LEU A 130 6.24 -7.20 25.50
C LEU A 130 6.77 -7.19 26.96
N ASP A 131 7.18 -8.33 27.50
CA ASP A 131 7.73 -8.44 28.88
C ASP A 131 9.27 -8.28 28.92
N LEU A 132 9.93 -7.95 27.80
CA LEU A 132 11.37 -7.68 27.77
C LEU A 132 11.72 -6.39 28.53
N ALA A 133 12.97 -6.30 29.02
CA ALA A 133 13.50 -5.06 29.56
C ALA A 133 13.45 -3.93 28.51
N PHE A 134 13.24 -2.69 28.97
CA PHE A 134 13.02 -1.49 28.16
C PHE A 134 13.98 -1.36 26.97
N ASP A 135 15.30 -1.33 27.24
CA ASP A 135 16.28 -1.16 26.16
C ASP A 135 16.27 -2.32 25.16
N THR A 136 16.01 -3.53 25.64
CA THR A 136 15.95 -4.72 24.78
C THR A 136 14.74 -4.68 23.86
N PHE A 137 13.57 -4.28 24.41
CA PHE A 137 12.35 -4.12 23.62
C PHE A 137 12.50 -2.99 22.60
N LYS A 138 13.00 -1.83 23.03
CA LYS A 138 13.24 -0.69 22.15
C LYS A 138 14.16 -1.05 20.99
N ASN A 139 15.30 -1.69 21.29
CA ASN A 139 16.26 -2.11 20.26
C ASN A 139 15.66 -3.14 19.28
N LEU A 140 14.78 -4.02 19.73
CA LEU A 140 14.06 -4.95 18.86
C LEU A 140 13.18 -4.19 17.87
N VAL A 141 12.30 -3.30 18.35
CA VAL A 141 11.39 -2.53 17.50
C VAL A 141 12.16 -1.64 16.54
N ASP A 142 13.17 -0.89 17.04
CA ASP A 142 14.03 -0.04 16.21
C ASP A 142 14.76 -0.85 15.11
N SER A 143 15.22 -2.05 15.41
CA SER A 143 15.91 -2.91 14.44
C SER A 143 14.98 -3.38 13.33
N LEU A 144 13.76 -3.81 13.65
CA LEU A 144 12.76 -4.26 12.68
C LEU A 144 12.28 -3.08 11.81
N TYR A 145 11.97 -1.96 12.42
CA TYR A 145 11.64 -0.72 11.72
C TYR A 145 12.75 -0.30 10.73
N ASN A 146 14.00 -0.22 11.20
CA ASN A 146 15.13 0.17 10.36
C ASN A 146 15.34 -0.79 9.18
N LYS A 147 15.10 -2.08 9.37
CA LYS A 147 15.14 -3.08 8.29
C LYS A 147 14.10 -2.77 7.20
N GLN A 148 12.86 -2.44 7.59
CA GLN A 148 11.80 -2.07 6.66
C GLN A 148 12.13 -0.74 5.94
N MET A 149 12.58 0.28 6.68
CA MET A 149 12.95 1.58 6.10
C MET A 149 14.14 1.47 5.14
N ASN A 150 15.12 0.64 5.42
CA ASN A 150 16.23 0.37 4.49
C ASN A 150 15.75 -0.32 3.21
N SER A 151 14.81 -1.28 3.33
CA SER A 151 14.16 -1.90 2.17
C SER A 151 13.43 -0.86 1.31
N PHE A 152 12.69 0.05 1.95
CA PHE A 152 11.99 1.12 1.25
C PHE A 152 12.95 2.13 0.60
N LYS A 153 14.05 2.45 1.25
CA LYS A 153 15.09 3.30 0.66
C LYS A 153 15.64 2.70 -0.62
N LEU A 154 16.02 1.43 -0.60
CA LEU A 154 16.49 0.71 -1.80
C LEU A 154 15.41 0.62 -2.89
N PHE A 155 14.16 0.42 -2.49
CA PHE A 155 13.04 0.40 -3.44
C PHE A 155 12.86 1.76 -4.13
N LYS A 156 12.94 2.88 -3.40
CA LYS A 156 12.86 4.25 -3.97
C LYS A 156 14.02 4.59 -4.92
N GLU A 157 15.20 4.04 -4.68
CA GLU A 157 16.36 4.23 -5.57
C GLU A 157 16.17 3.57 -6.93
N ASN A 158 15.39 2.48 -7.00
CA ASN A 158 15.18 1.69 -8.20
C ASN A 158 13.81 1.91 -8.87
N ASN A 159 12.93 2.72 -8.27
CA ASN A 159 11.57 2.93 -8.76
C ASN A 159 11.19 4.41 -8.72
N ILE A 160 10.53 4.88 -9.78
CA ILE A 160 9.94 6.22 -9.79
C ILE A 160 8.58 6.14 -9.10
N LEU A 161 8.44 6.83 -7.98
CA LEU A 161 7.21 6.89 -7.19
C LEU A 161 6.65 8.31 -7.16
N SER A 162 5.33 8.44 -7.22
CA SER A 162 4.64 9.69 -6.91
C SER A 162 4.87 10.09 -5.44
N ASN A 163 4.63 11.35 -5.09
CA ASN A 163 4.72 11.78 -3.69
C ASN A 163 3.69 11.07 -2.82
N SER A 164 2.47 10.90 -3.33
CA SER A 164 1.41 10.15 -2.66
C SER A 164 1.82 8.69 -2.39
N SER A 165 2.39 8.00 -3.39
CA SER A 165 2.88 6.62 -3.21
C SER A 165 3.96 6.52 -2.13
N LYS A 166 4.89 7.50 -2.08
CA LYS A 166 5.93 7.55 -1.04
C LYS A 166 5.34 7.74 0.36
N GLU A 167 4.38 8.65 0.49
CA GLU A 167 3.70 8.93 1.76
C GLU A 167 2.92 7.72 2.26
N ILE A 168 2.13 7.06 1.39
CA ILE A 168 1.36 5.86 1.73
C ILE A 168 2.27 4.74 2.23
N ILE A 169 3.34 4.42 1.48
CA ILE A 169 4.27 3.35 1.86
C ILE A 169 5.01 3.70 3.15
N ASN A 170 5.44 4.96 3.29
CA ASN A 170 6.09 5.44 4.51
C ASN A 170 5.17 5.27 5.74
N THR A 171 3.91 5.68 5.61
CA THR A 171 2.87 5.52 6.64
C THR A 171 2.65 4.04 6.98
N ALA A 172 2.57 3.17 5.98
CA ALA A 172 2.43 1.72 6.18
C ALA A 172 3.61 1.11 6.96
N ILE A 173 4.79 1.70 6.86
CA ILE A 173 5.98 1.23 7.58
C ILE A 173 6.04 1.83 8.99
N ILE A 174 5.93 3.13 9.15
CA ILE A 174 6.22 3.84 10.41
C ILE A 174 5.23 3.48 11.51
N TYR A 175 3.94 3.68 11.25
CA TYR A 175 2.92 3.66 12.30
C TYR A 175 2.70 2.30 12.97
N PRO A 176 2.78 1.15 12.28
CA PRO A 176 2.70 -0.14 12.96
C PRO A 176 3.78 -0.33 14.03
N TYR A 177 5.03 0.10 13.77
CA TYR A 177 6.11 -0.04 14.75
C TYR A 177 5.99 0.95 15.90
N ILE A 178 5.62 2.22 15.62
CA ILE A 178 5.39 3.21 16.68
C ILE A 178 4.26 2.75 17.61
N SER A 179 3.20 2.17 17.07
CA SER A 179 2.08 1.64 17.85
C SER A 179 2.51 0.54 18.85
N LYS A 180 3.60 -0.18 18.58
CA LYS A 180 4.11 -1.18 19.53
C LYS A 180 4.69 -0.58 20.81
N PHE A 181 5.21 0.63 20.75
CA PHE A 181 5.64 1.34 21.96
C PHE A 181 4.45 1.67 22.87
N HIS A 182 3.28 2.02 22.32
CA HIS A 182 2.06 2.22 23.13
C HIS A 182 1.64 0.91 23.81
N SER A 183 1.65 -0.21 23.09
CA SER A 183 1.34 -1.53 23.66
C SER A 183 2.32 -1.89 24.79
N TYR A 184 3.61 -1.57 24.62
CA TYR A 184 4.64 -1.80 25.64
C TYR A 184 4.43 -0.91 26.88
N ILE A 185 4.11 0.38 26.67
CA ILE A 185 3.83 1.35 27.74
C ILE A 185 2.67 0.86 28.60
N ILE A 186 1.57 0.49 27.97
CA ILE A 186 0.36 0.00 28.66
C ILE A 186 0.67 -1.30 29.43
N ARG A 187 1.35 -2.23 28.80
CA ARG A 187 1.70 -3.53 29.40
C ARG A 187 2.57 -3.42 30.64
N ASN A 188 3.54 -2.50 30.62
CA ASN A 188 4.57 -2.39 31.65
C ASN A 188 4.38 -1.20 32.60
N ASN A 189 3.27 -0.43 32.47
CA ASN A 189 3.01 0.78 33.25
C ASN A 189 4.20 1.76 33.25
N ILE A 190 4.76 2.04 32.07
CA ILE A 190 5.95 2.89 31.92
C ILE A 190 5.62 4.32 32.33
N GLU A 191 6.45 4.92 33.18
CA GLU A 191 6.33 6.31 33.62
C GLU A 191 6.44 7.30 32.46
N GLU A 192 5.68 8.39 32.49
CA GLU A 192 5.58 9.39 31.40
C GLU A 192 6.95 9.96 31.01
N GLU A 193 7.85 10.15 31.98
CA GLU A 193 9.18 10.69 31.74
C GLU A 193 10.03 9.76 30.84
N ILE A 194 9.87 8.45 30.99
CA ILE A 194 10.58 7.42 30.20
C ILE A 194 9.92 7.21 28.84
N GLN A 195 8.60 7.42 28.72
CA GLN A 195 7.87 7.24 27.45
C GLN A 195 8.48 8.07 26.32
N LYS A 196 8.97 9.27 26.60
CA LYS A 196 9.59 10.15 25.59
C LYS A 196 10.78 9.51 24.90
N ASP A 197 11.56 8.66 25.61
CA ASP A 197 12.72 7.99 25.05
C ASP A 197 12.34 6.91 24.01
N LEU A 198 11.14 6.32 24.11
CA LEU A 198 10.64 5.37 23.13
C LEU A 198 10.40 6.04 21.77
N PHE A 199 9.90 7.27 21.78
CA PHE A 199 9.49 7.98 20.57
C PHE A 199 10.55 8.92 20.00
N ILE A 200 11.68 9.11 20.68
CA ILE A 200 12.69 10.13 20.30
C ILE A 200 13.21 9.97 18.87
N ASN A 201 13.32 8.73 18.40
CA ASN A 201 13.79 8.44 17.04
C ASN A 201 12.73 8.71 15.96
N TYR A 202 11.46 8.89 16.35
CA TYR A 202 10.30 8.96 15.43
C TYR A 202 9.62 10.32 15.44
N GLN A 203 9.94 11.23 16.37
CA GLN A 203 9.21 12.49 16.56
C GLN A 203 9.17 13.39 15.33
N ASN A 204 10.15 13.30 14.42
CA ASN A 204 10.18 14.05 13.18
C ASN A 204 9.45 13.35 12.02
N GLU A 205 8.99 12.13 12.23
CA GLU A 205 8.33 11.29 11.23
C GLU A 205 6.83 11.17 11.50
N ILE A 206 6.40 11.50 12.72
CA ILE A 206 4.99 11.49 13.12
C ILE A 206 4.30 12.73 12.58
N SER A 207 3.18 12.54 11.87
CA SER A 207 2.27 13.59 11.44
C SER A 207 0.86 13.26 11.92
N TYR A 208 0.09 14.29 12.29
CA TYR A 208 -1.29 14.17 12.77
C TYR A 208 -2.32 14.71 11.78
N ASP A 209 -1.88 15.18 10.62
CA ASP A 209 -2.67 15.87 9.59
C ASP A 209 -2.63 15.17 8.22
N LEU A 210 -2.52 13.84 8.23
CA LEU A 210 -2.56 13.04 7.00
C LEU A 210 -4.02 12.78 6.58
N ASP A 211 -4.76 13.81 6.25
CA ASP A 211 -6.18 13.74 5.89
C ASP A 211 -6.45 12.74 4.76
N ALA A 212 -5.55 12.68 3.76
CA ALA A 212 -5.66 11.75 2.65
C ALA A 212 -5.51 10.26 3.07
N LEU A 213 -5.09 10.00 4.31
CA LEU A 213 -4.90 8.67 4.89
C LEU A 213 -5.81 8.41 6.11
N ALA A 214 -6.85 9.25 6.29
CA ALA A 214 -7.80 9.15 7.39
C ALA A 214 -8.56 7.81 7.46
N TYR A 215 -8.55 7.03 6.39
CA TYR A 215 -9.15 5.68 6.31
C TYR A 215 -8.10 4.57 6.17
N PHE A 216 -6.83 4.89 6.35
CA PHE A 216 -5.74 3.93 6.28
C PHE A 216 -5.46 3.32 7.64
N LYS A 217 -5.76 2.03 7.80
CA LYS A 217 -5.71 1.34 9.09
C LYS A 217 -4.40 1.55 9.87
N PRO A 218 -3.19 1.44 9.27
CA PRO A 218 -1.95 1.69 9.99
C PRO A 218 -1.90 3.06 10.68
N TYR A 219 -2.43 4.10 10.02
CA TYR A 219 -2.48 5.44 10.56
C TYR A 219 -3.57 5.61 11.63
N ILE A 220 -4.76 5.07 11.37
CA ILE A 220 -5.90 5.15 12.29
C ILE A 220 -5.57 4.44 13.61
N ASP A 221 -5.03 3.24 13.55
CA ASP A 221 -4.67 2.45 14.74
C ASP A 221 -3.65 3.20 15.60
N PHE A 222 -2.68 3.85 14.99
CA PHE A 222 -1.73 4.71 15.70
C PHE A 222 -2.44 5.87 16.38
N LEU A 223 -3.30 6.61 15.67
CA LEU A 223 -4.02 7.75 16.25
C LEU A 223 -4.88 7.33 17.45
N TYR A 224 -5.57 6.21 17.36
CA TYR A 224 -6.35 5.66 18.45
C TYR A 224 -5.50 5.39 19.69
N LEU A 225 -4.34 4.77 19.54
CA LEU A 225 -3.44 4.43 20.65
C LEU A 225 -2.71 5.64 21.21
N HIS A 226 -2.55 6.71 20.41
CA HIS A 226 -1.78 7.89 20.81
C HIS A 226 -2.63 8.98 21.47
N ILE A 227 -3.93 9.04 21.16
CA ILE A 227 -4.84 10.08 21.66
C ILE A 227 -5.61 9.58 22.91
N TYR A 228 -5.85 8.30 23.05
CA TYR A 228 -6.59 7.66 24.14
C TYR A 228 -5.73 6.79 25.04
#